data_41f53a4ace0a3cc72af9c932182e8ae3
#
_entry.id   41f53a4ace0a3cc72af9c932182e8ae3
#
_cell.length_a   1.000
_cell.length_b   1.000
_cell.length_c   1.000
_cell.angle_alpha   90.00
_cell.angle_beta   90.00
_cell.angle_gamma   90.00
#
_symmetry.space_group_name_H-M   'P 1'
#
loop_
_entity.id
_entity.type
_entity.pdbx_description
1 polymer ?
#
loop_
_entity_poly.entity_id
_entity_poly.type
_entity_poly.pdbx_seq_one_letter_code
_entity_poly.pdbx_strand_id
1 'polypeptide(L)'
;MRVLDFLALIRTLNRQTLFYFETSDKTIIPIVDFKIENEHLVFLTAPKQKPRQQWELFVLLQQKELLPHLLYVQEAKQQSQAVFGFRLENGKALVQ
;
A
#
# COMPACT_ATOMS: atom_id res chain seq x y z
N MET A 1 -3.27 -10.45 1.73
CA MET A 1 -2.17 -10.57 2.71
C MET A 1 -2.44 -9.72 3.94
N ARG A 2 -1.79 -10.02 5.04
CA ARG A 2 -1.89 -9.22 6.25
C ARG A 2 -0.84 -8.12 6.23
N VAL A 3 -1.05 -7.09 7.06
CA VAL A 3 -0.05 -6.03 7.23
C VAL A 3 1.31 -6.61 7.60
N LEU A 4 1.34 -7.61 8.48
CA LEU A 4 2.58 -8.28 8.88
C LEU A 4 3.35 -8.83 7.67
N ASP A 5 2.64 -9.47 6.74
CA ASP A 5 3.26 -10.04 5.55
C ASP A 5 3.82 -8.95 4.64
N PHE A 6 3.06 -7.87 4.49
CA PHE A 6 3.47 -6.74 3.67
C PHE A 6 4.74 -6.09 4.23
N LEU A 7 4.79 -5.87 5.54
CA LEU A 7 5.97 -5.29 6.19
C LEU A 7 7.20 -6.17 5.98
N ALA A 8 7.04 -7.49 6.04
CA ALA A 8 8.15 -8.40 5.78
C ALA A 8 8.69 -8.26 4.36
N LEU A 9 7.78 -8.06 3.40
CA LEU A 9 8.16 -7.91 1.99
C LEU A 9 8.85 -6.59 1.69
N ILE A 10 8.43 -5.49 2.33
CA ILE A 10 9.00 -4.17 2.03
C ILE A 10 10.25 -3.85 2.86
N ARG A 11 10.56 -4.65 3.86
CA ARG A 11 11.63 -4.37 4.83
C ARG A 11 12.99 -4.12 4.17
N THR A 12 13.30 -4.81 3.09
CA THR A 12 14.58 -4.72 2.42
C THR A 12 14.59 -3.78 1.22
N LEU A 13 13.48 -3.12 0.93
CA LEU A 13 13.42 -2.18 -0.18
C LEU A 13 14.14 -0.89 0.16
N ASN A 14 14.58 -0.18 -0.89
CA ASN A 14 15.15 1.15 -0.72
C ASN A 14 14.14 2.04 0.01
N ARG A 15 14.63 2.83 0.97
CA ARG A 15 13.78 3.70 1.79
C ARG A 15 12.98 4.71 0.98
N GLN A 16 13.46 5.07 -0.19
CA GLN A 16 12.82 6.05 -1.06
C GLN A 16 11.93 5.43 -2.12
N THR A 17 11.72 4.12 -2.09
CA THR A 17 10.81 3.45 -3.00
C THR A 17 9.42 4.05 -2.85
N LEU A 18 8.81 4.45 -3.97
CA LEU A 18 7.49 5.09 -3.99
C LEU A 18 6.41 4.04 -4.22
N PHE A 19 5.31 4.16 -3.48
CA PHE A 19 4.23 3.17 -3.55
C PHE A 19 3.04 3.68 -4.36
N TYR A 20 2.63 2.87 -5.33
CA TYR A 20 1.50 3.14 -6.20
C TYR A 20 0.58 1.93 -6.23
N PHE A 21 -0.68 2.17 -6.53
CA PHE A 21 -1.63 1.11 -6.85
C PHE A 21 -1.69 0.97 -8.37
N GLU A 22 -1.52 -0.26 -8.87
CA GLU A 22 -1.64 -0.54 -10.30
C GLU A 22 -3.02 -1.12 -10.56
N THR A 23 -3.81 -0.41 -11.35
CA THR A 23 -5.17 -0.83 -11.69
C THR A 23 -5.15 -1.94 -12.75
N SER A 24 -6.30 -2.53 -13.02
CA SER A 24 -6.42 -3.60 -14.01
C SER A 24 -6.05 -3.16 -15.42
N ASP A 25 -6.24 -1.86 -15.73
CA ASP A 25 -5.87 -1.32 -17.05
C ASP A 25 -4.44 -0.77 -17.08
N LYS A 26 -3.63 -1.10 -16.06
CA LYS A 26 -2.22 -0.72 -15.95
C LYS A 26 -1.97 0.77 -15.65
N THR A 27 -2.99 1.50 -15.24
CA THR A 27 -2.81 2.85 -14.71
C THR A 27 -2.24 2.75 -13.30
N ILE A 28 -1.32 3.65 -12.94
CA ILE A 28 -0.77 3.69 -11.58
C ILE A 28 -1.26 4.94 -10.87
N ILE A 29 -1.66 4.78 -9.61
CA ILE A 29 -2.21 5.87 -8.79
C ILE A 29 -1.45 5.91 -7.47
N PRO A 30 -0.93 7.08 -7.04
CA PRO A 30 -0.18 7.16 -5.79
C PRO A 30 -0.97 6.66 -4.59
N ILE A 31 -0.31 5.86 -3.75
CA ILE A 31 -0.83 5.51 -2.44
C ILE A 31 -0.39 6.61 -1.49
N VAL A 32 -1.35 7.29 -0.87
CA VAL A 32 -1.08 8.51 -0.11
C VAL A 32 -1.36 8.40 1.39
N ASP A 33 -2.19 7.43 1.79
CA ASP A 33 -2.58 7.28 3.17
C ASP A 33 -3.22 5.91 3.37
N PHE A 34 -3.75 5.65 4.55
CA PHE A 34 -4.53 4.45 4.82
C PHE A 34 -5.58 4.74 5.89
N LYS A 35 -6.56 3.86 5.98
CA LYS A 35 -7.58 3.91 7.03
C LYS A 35 -7.86 2.50 7.52
N ILE A 36 -8.47 2.40 8.68
CA ILE A 36 -8.94 1.12 9.22
C ILE A 36 -10.44 1.04 9.01
N GLU A 37 -10.90 -0.05 8.42
CA GLU A 37 -12.33 -0.24 8.12
C GLU A 37 -12.67 -1.72 8.24
N ASN A 38 -13.60 -2.07 9.12
CA ASN A 38 -14.05 -3.45 9.31
C ASN A 38 -12.88 -4.43 9.51
N GLU A 39 -11.93 -4.05 10.37
CA GLU A 39 -10.75 -4.87 10.68
C GLU A 39 -9.83 -5.08 9.47
N HIS A 40 -9.97 -4.25 8.45
CA HIS A 40 -9.06 -4.22 7.32
C HIS A 40 -8.27 -2.92 7.34
N LEU A 41 -7.03 -2.98 6.88
CA LEU A 41 -6.24 -1.79 6.62
C LEU A 41 -6.36 -1.50 5.13
N VAL A 42 -6.88 -0.32 4.79
CA VAL A 42 -7.17 0.04 3.40
C VAL A 42 -6.25 1.18 2.96
N PHE A 43 -5.39 0.91 1.99
CA PHE A 43 -4.59 1.96 1.36
C PHE A 43 -5.50 2.89 0.56
N LEU A 44 -5.29 4.19 0.74
CA LEU A 44 -6.04 5.22 0.02
C LEU A 44 -5.16 5.80 -1.09
N THR A 45 -5.77 6.03 -2.25
CA THR A 45 -5.07 6.52 -3.43
C THR A 45 -5.59 7.89 -3.84
N ALA A 46 -4.71 8.70 -4.48
CA ALA A 46 -5.10 10.01 -4.98
C ALA A 46 -4.22 10.37 -6.18
N PRO A 47 -4.81 10.62 -7.37
CA PRO A 47 -4.05 10.74 -8.62
C PRO A 47 -3.04 11.88 -8.67
N LYS A 48 -3.26 12.95 -7.90
CA LYS A 48 -2.42 14.15 -7.99
C LYS A 48 -1.64 14.45 -6.72
N GLN A 49 -1.58 13.47 -5.81
CA GLN A 49 -0.85 13.65 -4.57
C GLN A 49 0.46 12.87 -4.59
N LYS A 50 1.35 13.25 -3.69
CA LYS A 50 2.66 12.63 -3.60
C LYS A 50 2.54 11.24 -2.98
N PRO A 51 3.12 10.19 -3.59
CA PRO A 51 3.04 8.85 -3.04
C PRO A 51 3.86 8.71 -1.76
N ARG A 52 3.45 7.80 -0.90
CA ARG A 52 4.22 7.43 0.28
C ARG A 52 5.48 6.71 -0.11
N GLN A 53 6.54 6.93 0.66
CA GLN A 53 7.82 6.24 0.50
C GLN A 53 7.87 5.02 1.41
N GLN A 54 8.77 4.09 1.08
CA GLN A 54 8.93 2.86 1.86
C GLN A 54 9.12 3.14 3.36
N TRP A 55 10.01 4.07 3.71
CA TRP A 55 10.29 4.33 5.13
C TRP A 55 9.06 4.85 5.86
N GLU A 56 8.21 5.62 5.18
CA GLU A 56 6.98 6.13 5.79
C GLU A 56 6.02 4.99 6.11
N LEU A 57 5.77 4.13 5.14
CA LEU A 57 4.87 3.00 5.34
C LEU A 57 5.43 2.03 6.38
N PHE A 58 6.74 1.79 6.32
CA PHE A 58 7.38 0.88 7.27
C PHE A 58 7.18 1.35 8.71
N VAL A 59 7.36 2.66 8.96
CA VAL A 59 7.17 3.24 10.28
C VAL A 59 5.69 3.26 10.68
N LEU A 60 4.82 3.74 9.78
CA LEU A 60 3.41 3.93 10.10
C LEU A 60 2.68 2.61 10.35
N LEU A 61 3.05 1.55 9.66
CA LEU A 61 2.35 0.27 9.77
C LEU A 61 2.87 -0.63 10.89
N GLN A 62 3.98 -0.27 11.52
CA GLN A 62 4.55 -1.07 12.61
C GLN A 62 3.84 -0.80 13.92
N GLN A 63 2.56 -1.07 13.95
CA GLN A 63 1.75 -0.97 15.16
C GLN A 63 1.16 -2.34 15.42
N LYS A 64 1.36 -2.81 16.64
CA LYS A 64 0.99 -4.17 17.02
C LYS A 64 -0.45 -4.51 16.67
N GLU A 65 -1.36 -3.60 16.90
CA GLU A 65 -2.78 -3.80 16.62
C GLU A 65 -3.11 -3.85 15.13
N LEU A 66 -2.22 -3.32 14.28
CA LEU A 66 -2.45 -3.34 12.83
C LEU A 66 -1.94 -4.63 12.16
N LEU A 67 -0.96 -5.30 12.76
CA LEU A 67 -0.26 -6.40 12.11
C LEU A 67 -1.16 -7.53 11.62
N PRO A 68 -2.22 -7.94 12.34
CA PRO A 68 -3.09 -9.02 11.87
C PRO A 68 -4.14 -8.59 10.85
N HIS A 69 -4.29 -7.28 10.60
CA HIS A 69 -5.30 -6.78 9.67
C HIS A 69 -5.00 -7.23 8.24
N LEU A 70 -6.05 -7.58 7.51
CA LEU A 70 -5.92 -7.83 6.07
C LEU A 70 -5.75 -6.52 5.33
N LEU A 71 -4.92 -6.55 4.29
CA LEU A 71 -4.54 -5.36 3.55
C LEU A 71 -5.36 -5.23 2.28
N TYR A 72 -5.96 -4.06 2.09
CA TYR A 72 -6.78 -3.72 0.94
C TYR A 72 -6.30 -2.41 0.34
N VAL A 73 -6.77 -2.10 -0.86
CA VAL A 73 -6.51 -0.83 -1.52
C VAL A 73 -7.80 -0.32 -2.14
N GLN A 74 -8.02 0.99 -2.08
CA GLN A 74 -9.22 1.61 -2.58
C GLN A 74 -8.89 2.67 -3.63
N GLU A 75 -9.50 2.55 -4.80
CA GLU A 75 -9.36 3.52 -5.86
C GLU A 75 -10.53 4.50 -5.77
N ALA A 76 -10.22 5.76 -5.41
CA ALA A 76 -11.22 6.84 -5.29
C ALA A 76 -12.41 6.39 -4.44
N LYS A 77 -13.64 6.46 -4.98
CA LYS A 77 -14.85 6.09 -4.28
C LYS A 77 -15.30 4.66 -4.56
N GLN A 78 -14.46 3.88 -5.22
CA GLN A 78 -14.80 2.51 -5.54
C GLN A 78 -14.63 1.61 -4.33
N GLN A 79 -15.14 0.38 -4.43
CA GLN A 79 -14.94 -0.61 -3.38
C GLN A 79 -13.46 -0.93 -3.25
N SER A 80 -13.04 -1.19 -2.00
CA SER A 80 -11.68 -1.65 -1.76
C SER A 80 -11.51 -3.07 -2.30
N GLN A 81 -10.29 -3.41 -2.68
CA GLN A 81 -9.97 -4.74 -3.16
C GLN A 81 -8.72 -5.25 -2.43
N ALA A 82 -8.66 -6.56 -2.26
CA ALA A 82 -7.57 -7.18 -1.52
C ALA A 82 -6.24 -6.97 -2.22
N VAL A 83 -5.19 -6.71 -1.43
CA VAL A 83 -3.82 -6.62 -1.92
C VAL A 83 -3.22 -8.01 -1.93
N PHE A 84 -2.65 -8.41 -3.05
CA PHE A 84 -2.00 -9.72 -3.20
C PHE A 84 -0.48 -9.63 -3.19
N GLY A 85 0.07 -8.47 -3.48
CA GLY A 85 1.50 -8.27 -3.52
C GLY A 85 1.85 -7.00 -4.26
N PHE A 86 3.08 -6.92 -4.73
CA PHE A 86 3.54 -5.78 -5.54
C PHE A 86 4.68 -6.23 -6.43
N ARG A 87 4.93 -5.46 -7.47
CA ARG A 87 6.12 -5.62 -8.30
C ARG A 87 6.92 -4.33 -8.30
N LEU A 88 8.21 -4.44 -8.54
CA LEU A 88 9.10 -3.29 -8.54
C LEU A 88 9.39 -2.86 -9.97
N GLU A 89 9.38 -1.54 -10.20
CA GLU A 89 9.65 -0.97 -11.51
C GLU A 89 10.21 0.45 -11.34
N ASN A 90 11.48 0.64 -11.70
CA ASN A 90 12.09 1.97 -11.71
C ASN A 90 11.90 2.77 -10.41
N GLY A 91 12.20 2.15 -9.27
CA GLY A 91 12.09 2.83 -7.98
C GLY A 91 10.67 2.93 -7.44
N LYS A 92 9.71 2.26 -8.09
CA LYS A 92 8.31 2.24 -7.68
C LYS A 92 7.91 0.83 -7.28
N ALA A 93 7.10 0.73 -6.25
CA ALA A 93 6.43 -0.52 -5.88
C ALA A 93 4.98 -0.41 -6.34
N LEU A 94 4.59 -1.26 -7.27
CA LEU A 94 3.25 -1.24 -7.87
C LEU A 94 2.41 -2.31 -7.18
N VAL A 95 1.56 -1.87 -6.28
CA VAL A 95 0.71 -2.74 -5.47
C VAL A 95 -0.47 -3.22 -6.31
N GLN A 96 -0.77 -4.52 -6.17
CA GLN A 96 -1.85 -5.14 -6.94
C GLN A 96 -2.73 -5.98 -6.04
#